data_66e96763234d190bd54d523479946843
#
_entry.id   66e96763234d190bd54d523479946843
#
_cell.length_a   1.000
_cell.length_b   1.000
_cell.length_c   1.000
_cell.angle_alpha   90.00
_cell.angle_beta   90.00
_cell.angle_gamma   90.00
#
_symmetry.space_group_name_H-M   'P 1'
#
loop_
_entity.id
_entity.type
_entity.pdbx_description
1 polymer ?
#
loop_
_entity_poly.entity_id
_entity_poly.type
_entity_poly.pdbx_seq_one_letter_code
_entity_poly.pdbx_strand_id
1 'polypeptide(L)'
;MELRQLEHFVAVAEERHFTRAAERVAVSQSGLSASVRALEQELRTPLFSRTTRSVRLTEAGRALLVEAERTLAGVRAAKEAVDAVRGLLRGTLSVGVEQCVAGLRLPRLLAAFHHAHPHMEIRLRQEGTASLVDGVAGGRLDIAFAATVDPAGWRGELVPLAREPMVLLCAPGHRLAASDRAAWAELAGEPFIDFHPDFGPRRAADAAFTAAGVRRTVALEVTDVHSLLELVHEQLGIALVPHHFSRKPEARGLVAVRPEGAGEAYYESAVVLPEARALSPGARALMALLRDDTGS
;
A
#
# COMPACT_ATOMS: atom_id res chain seq x y z
N MET A 1 -17.96 25.93 4.89
CA MET A 1 -17.28 24.63 5.09
C MET A 1 -16.14 24.83 6.07
N GLU A 2 -16.19 24.14 7.21
CA GLU A 2 -15.22 24.26 8.31
C GLU A 2 -14.38 22.97 8.41
N LEU A 3 -13.16 23.08 8.92
CA LEU A 3 -12.26 21.91 9.10
C LEU A 3 -12.91 20.82 9.95
N ARG A 4 -13.62 21.19 11.02
CA ARG A 4 -14.35 20.24 11.87
C ARG A 4 -15.42 19.47 11.10
N GLN A 5 -16.11 20.08 10.14
CA GLN A 5 -17.09 19.40 9.30
C GLN A 5 -16.41 18.35 8.40
N LEU A 6 -15.22 18.65 7.86
CA LEU A 6 -14.41 17.71 7.11
C LEU A 6 -13.92 16.54 7.98
N GLU A 7 -13.44 16.82 9.21
CA GLU A 7 -13.05 15.77 10.17
C GLU A 7 -14.21 14.82 10.48
N HIS A 8 -15.39 15.35 10.74
CA HIS A 8 -16.60 14.57 11.00
C HIS A 8 -17.03 13.75 9.79
N PHE A 9 -16.97 14.33 8.59
CA PHE A 9 -17.29 13.66 7.35
C PHE A 9 -16.34 12.49 7.08
N VAL A 10 -15.02 12.71 7.20
CA VAL A 10 -13.98 11.66 7.01
C VAL A 10 -14.17 10.54 8.04
N ALA A 11 -14.42 10.87 9.31
CA ALA A 11 -14.65 9.86 10.34
C ALA A 11 -15.86 8.95 10.00
N VAL A 12 -16.96 9.52 9.51
CA VAL A 12 -18.13 8.71 9.07
C VAL A 12 -17.83 7.86 7.84
N ALA A 13 -17.04 8.39 6.90
CA ALA A 13 -16.65 7.69 5.68
C ALA A 13 -15.81 6.43 5.99
N GLU A 14 -14.85 6.56 6.91
CA GLU A 14 -13.96 5.47 7.33
C GLU A 14 -14.69 4.43 8.18
N GLU A 15 -15.45 4.86 9.19
CA GLU A 15 -16.17 3.96 10.10
C GLU A 15 -17.41 3.30 9.46
N ARG A 16 -17.95 3.91 8.41
CA ARG A 16 -19.23 3.50 7.78
C ARG A 16 -20.37 3.35 8.80
N HIS A 17 -20.24 4.06 9.93
CA HIS A 17 -21.17 4.00 11.05
C HIS A 17 -21.14 5.27 11.90
N PHE A 18 -22.24 5.99 11.99
CA PHE A 18 -22.31 7.30 12.68
C PHE A 18 -21.97 7.22 14.18
N THR A 19 -22.37 6.17 14.89
CA THR A 19 -22.09 6.04 16.33
C THR A 19 -20.58 5.83 16.55
N ARG A 20 -19.96 4.88 15.86
CA ARG A 20 -18.52 4.63 15.98
C ARG A 20 -17.69 5.87 15.57
N ALA A 21 -18.12 6.54 14.52
CA ALA A 21 -17.46 7.79 14.10
C ALA A 21 -17.57 8.88 15.18
N ALA A 22 -18.72 9.01 15.85
CA ALA A 22 -18.93 9.98 16.92
C ALA A 22 -18.04 9.68 18.14
N GLU A 23 -17.93 8.41 18.53
CA GLU A 23 -17.03 7.95 19.59
C GLU A 23 -15.56 8.27 19.25
N ARG A 24 -15.14 8.01 18.02
CA ARG A 24 -13.78 8.26 17.54
C ARG A 24 -13.39 9.74 17.59
N VAL A 25 -14.30 10.66 17.23
CA VAL A 25 -14.05 12.11 17.26
C VAL A 25 -14.52 12.79 18.55
N ALA A 26 -14.88 11.99 19.56
CA ALA A 26 -15.27 12.44 20.92
C ALA A 26 -16.42 13.46 20.92
N VAL A 27 -17.48 13.22 20.12
CA VAL A 27 -18.70 14.03 20.10
C VAL A 27 -19.96 13.17 20.24
N SER A 28 -21.12 13.80 20.46
CA SER A 28 -22.39 13.06 20.43
C SER A 28 -22.75 12.64 19.00
N GLN A 29 -23.41 11.49 18.84
CA GLN A 29 -23.86 11.03 17.51
C GLN A 29 -24.81 12.03 16.83
N SER A 30 -25.67 12.71 17.62
CA SER A 30 -26.55 13.77 17.12
C SER A 30 -25.77 15.00 16.62
N GLY A 31 -24.71 15.40 17.34
CA GLY A 31 -23.84 16.49 16.96
C GLY A 31 -23.04 16.17 15.68
N LEU A 32 -22.49 14.95 15.58
CA LEU A 32 -21.82 14.48 14.36
C LEU A 32 -22.78 14.50 13.16
N SER A 33 -23.97 13.94 13.35
CA SER A 33 -25.00 13.87 12.28
C SER A 33 -25.48 15.24 11.83
N ALA A 34 -25.60 16.21 12.77
CA ALA A 34 -25.94 17.60 12.46
C ALA A 34 -24.82 18.29 11.65
N SER A 35 -23.56 18.11 12.06
CA SER A 35 -22.39 18.64 11.38
C SER A 35 -22.28 18.14 9.93
N VAL A 36 -22.45 16.83 9.71
CA VAL A 36 -22.43 16.23 8.35
C VAL A 36 -23.61 16.77 7.53
N ARG A 37 -24.82 16.86 8.10
CA ARG A 37 -25.98 17.44 7.40
C ARG A 37 -25.76 18.90 7.00
N ALA A 38 -25.15 19.70 7.87
CA ALA A 38 -24.83 21.10 7.56
C ALA A 38 -23.85 21.18 6.36
N LEU A 39 -22.86 20.27 6.29
CA LEU A 39 -21.94 20.18 5.16
C LEU A 39 -22.69 19.76 3.85
N GLU A 40 -23.58 18.77 3.92
CA GLU A 40 -24.41 18.35 2.77
C GLU A 40 -25.32 19.49 2.28
N GLN A 41 -25.89 20.27 3.20
CA GLN A 41 -26.71 21.45 2.86
C GLN A 41 -25.89 22.55 2.18
N GLU A 42 -24.70 22.85 2.70
CA GLU A 42 -23.80 23.86 2.11
C GLU A 42 -23.37 23.47 0.70
N LEU A 43 -23.02 22.18 0.50
CA LEU A 43 -22.63 21.63 -0.80
C LEU A 43 -23.83 21.32 -1.71
N ARG A 44 -25.07 21.45 -1.20
CA ARG A 44 -26.34 21.16 -1.90
C ARG A 44 -26.41 19.76 -2.53
N THR A 45 -25.72 18.80 -1.90
CA THR A 45 -25.69 17.42 -2.39
C THR A 45 -25.50 16.45 -1.22
N PRO A 46 -26.17 15.27 -1.24
CA PRO A 46 -25.95 14.25 -0.24
C PRO A 46 -24.56 13.61 -0.45
N LEU A 47 -23.80 13.48 0.63
CA LEU A 47 -22.49 12.83 0.64
C LEU A 47 -22.57 11.36 1.04
N PHE A 48 -23.64 10.99 1.78
CA PHE A 48 -23.91 9.62 2.17
C PHE A 48 -25.26 9.14 1.66
N SER A 49 -25.28 7.92 1.15
CA SER A 49 -26.48 7.13 0.98
C SER A 49 -26.74 6.36 2.27
N ARG A 50 -27.88 6.64 2.90
CA ARG A 50 -28.25 6.04 4.19
C ARG A 50 -29.37 5.03 3.98
N THR A 51 -29.10 3.79 4.31
CA THR A 51 -30.15 2.78 4.50
C THR A 51 -30.21 2.39 5.99
N THR A 52 -31.26 1.72 6.41
CA THR A 52 -31.38 1.24 7.80
C THR A 52 -30.28 0.28 8.23
N ARG A 53 -29.50 -0.26 7.27
CA ARG A 53 -28.46 -1.27 7.52
C ARG A 53 -27.04 -0.85 7.09
N SER A 54 -26.86 0.24 6.36
CA SER A 54 -25.54 0.64 5.86
C SER A 54 -25.43 2.13 5.58
N VAL A 55 -24.23 2.67 5.83
CA VAL A 55 -23.80 4.01 5.44
C VAL A 55 -22.77 3.84 4.33
N ARG A 56 -23.05 4.41 3.16
CA ARG A 56 -22.15 4.36 2.00
C ARG A 56 -21.96 5.76 1.44
N LEU A 57 -20.78 6.05 0.90
CA LEU A 57 -20.53 7.29 0.19
C LEU A 57 -21.31 7.33 -1.13
N THR A 58 -21.86 8.49 -1.46
CA THR A 58 -22.32 8.83 -2.81
C THR A 58 -21.12 9.06 -3.72
N GLU A 59 -21.34 9.31 -5.00
CA GLU A 59 -20.29 9.75 -5.92
C GLU A 59 -19.66 11.08 -5.47
N ALA A 60 -20.51 12.06 -5.12
CA ALA A 60 -20.08 13.33 -4.52
C ALA A 60 -19.30 13.13 -3.20
N GLY A 61 -19.76 12.18 -2.36
CA GLY A 61 -19.04 11.82 -1.12
C GLY A 61 -17.66 11.24 -1.41
N ARG A 62 -17.51 10.38 -2.42
CA ARG A 62 -16.18 9.84 -2.80
C ARG A 62 -15.25 10.94 -3.32
N ALA A 63 -15.76 11.83 -4.16
CA ALA A 63 -14.99 12.97 -4.66
C ALA A 63 -14.55 13.91 -3.53
N LEU A 64 -15.47 14.24 -2.59
CA LEU A 64 -15.12 15.07 -1.45
C LEU A 64 -14.14 14.39 -0.50
N LEU A 65 -14.21 13.06 -0.32
CA LEU A 65 -13.34 12.36 0.63
C LEU A 65 -11.86 12.58 0.30
N VAL A 66 -11.48 12.44 -0.95
CA VAL A 66 -10.10 12.66 -1.40
C VAL A 66 -9.63 14.08 -1.05
N GLU A 67 -10.43 15.10 -1.36
CA GLU A 67 -10.05 16.50 -1.11
C GLU A 67 -10.12 16.89 0.38
N ALA A 68 -11.04 16.29 1.14
CA ALA A 68 -11.14 16.49 2.58
C ALA A 68 -9.91 15.92 3.31
N GLU A 69 -9.50 14.71 2.96
CA GLU A 69 -8.29 14.06 3.51
C GLU A 69 -7.04 14.90 3.21
N ARG A 70 -6.88 15.36 1.96
CA ARG A 70 -5.77 16.25 1.55
C ARG A 70 -5.75 17.57 2.31
N THR A 71 -6.93 18.19 2.50
CA THR A 71 -7.06 19.45 3.24
C THR A 71 -6.64 19.27 4.70
N LEU A 72 -7.13 18.21 5.35
CA LEU A 72 -6.78 17.90 6.74
C LEU A 72 -5.29 17.53 6.91
N ALA A 73 -4.71 16.82 5.93
CA ALA A 73 -3.28 16.55 5.90
C ALA A 73 -2.46 17.85 5.76
N GLY A 74 -2.88 18.79 4.92
CA GLY A 74 -2.24 20.09 4.77
C GLY A 74 -2.26 20.92 6.06
N VAL A 75 -3.37 20.87 6.81
CA VAL A 75 -3.46 21.55 8.12
C VAL A 75 -2.52 20.92 9.14
N ARG A 76 -2.41 19.58 9.16
CA ARG A 76 -1.42 18.89 10.01
C ARG A 76 0.00 19.29 9.64
N ALA A 77 0.36 19.22 8.37
CA ALA A 77 1.68 19.59 7.88
C ALA A 77 2.07 21.04 8.24
N ALA A 78 1.11 21.97 8.20
CA ALA A 78 1.34 23.37 8.60
C ALA A 78 1.67 23.48 10.10
N LYS A 79 0.97 22.77 10.98
CA LYS A 79 1.27 22.72 12.43
C LYS A 79 2.64 22.12 12.69
N GLU A 80 2.93 20.98 12.08
CA GLU A 80 4.21 20.28 12.22
C GLU A 80 5.39 21.11 11.70
N ALA A 81 5.20 21.89 10.64
CA ALA A 81 6.21 22.81 10.11
C ALA A 81 6.59 23.90 11.13
N VAL A 82 5.61 24.44 11.87
CA VAL A 82 5.86 25.41 12.93
C VAL A 82 6.61 24.76 14.11
N ASP A 83 6.25 23.54 14.49
CA ASP A 83 6.92 22.82 15.57
C ASP A 83 8.36 22.44 15.19
N ALA A 84 8.60 22.07 13.94
CA ALA A 84 9.93 21.77 13.41
C ALA A 84 10.90 22.97 13.48
N VAL A 85 10.42 24.20 13.26
CA VAL A 85 11.24 25.44 13.42
C VAL A 85 11.72 25.59 14.86
N ARG A 86 10.98 25.07 15.83
CA ARG A 86 11.36 25.06 17.26
C ARG A 86 12.29 23.91 17.63
N GLY A 87 12.79 23.14 16.68
CA GLY A 87 13.63 21.97 16.92
C GLY A 87 12.87 20.76 17.50
N LEU A 88 11.55 20.81 17.55
CA LEU A 88 10.69 19.77 18.11
C LEU A 88 9.96 19.05 16.96
N LEU A 89 10.55 17.96 16.49
CA LEU A 89 9.82 17.06 15.61
C LEU A 89 8.82 16.28 16.47
N ARG A 90 7.55 16.67 16.39
CA ARG A 90 6.43 16.08 17.14
C ARG A 90 5.25 15.84 16.19
N GLY A 91 4.36 14.94 16.57
CA GLY A 91 3.17 14.63 15.78
C GLY A 91 3.14 13.15 15.39
N THR A 92 2.54 12.84 14.25
CA THR A 92 2.36 11.47 13.78
C THR A 92 2.96 11.32 12.39
N LEU A 93 3.78 10.30 12.19
CA LEU A 93 4.24 9.85 10.89
C LEU A 93 3.42 8.63 10.45
N SER A 94 2.58 8.80 9.43
CA SER A 94 1.76 7.73 8.85
C SER A 94 2.51 7.08 7.70
N VAL A 95 2.96 5.84 7.91
CA VAL A 95 3.75 5.06 6.95
C VAL A 95 2.91 3.93 6.37
N GLY A 96 2.86 3.85 5.07
CA GLY A 96 2.31 2.70 4.35
C GLY A 96 3.40 1.75 3.89
N VAL A 97 3.14 0.45 3.89
CA VAL A 97 4.07 -0.53 3.34
C VAL A 97 3.32 -1.69 2.72
N GLU A 98 3.78 -2.14 1.56
CA GLU A 98 3.38 -3.42 1.00
C GLU A 98 4.17 -4.55 1.67
N GLN A 99 3.62 -5.75 1.68
CA GLN A 99 4.33 -6.90 2.22
C GLN A 99 5.64 -7.15 1.46
N CYS A 100 6.71 -7.30 2.23
CA CYS A 100 7.99 -7.78 1.71
C CYS A 100 8.55 -6.94 0.55
N VAL A 101 8.53 -5.63 0.70
CA VAL A 101 9.16 -4.71 -0.28
C VAL A 101 10.66 -5.00 -0.36
N ALA A 102 11.16 -5.23 -1.57
CA ALA A 102 12.58 -5.45 -1.83
C ALA A 102 13.41 -4.18 -1.56
N GLY A 103 14.69 -4.36 -1.18
CA GLY A 103 15.61 -3.25 -0.95
C GLY A 103 15.36 -2.44 0.33
N LEU A 104 14.46 -2.90 1.21
CA LEU A 104 14.07 -2.19 2.42
C LEU A 104 14.13 -3.09 3.66
N ARG A 105 14.84 -2.62 4.68
CA ARG A 105 14.78 -3.20 6.04
C ARG A 105 13.90 -2.33 6.94
N LEU A 106 12.60 -2.26 6.61
CA LEU A 106 11.66 -1.36 7.27
C LEU A 106 11.74 -1.37 8.81
N PRO A 107 11.80 -2.53 9.51
CA PRO A 107 11.88 -2.52 10.96
C PRO A 107 13.11 -1.78 11.48
N ARG A 108 14.26 -1.90 10.80
CA ARG A 108 15.50 -1.21 11.16
C ARG A 108 15.37 0.30 10.92
N LEU A 109 14.82 0.70 9.79
CA LEU A 109 14.57 2.10 9.45
C LEU A 109 13.64 2.78 10.46
N LEU A 110 12.52 2.11 10.80
CA LEU A 110 11.57 2.64 11.79
C LEU A 110 12.18 2.70 13.20
N ALA A 111 13.00 1.72 13.58
CA ALA A 111 13.72 1.75 14.86
C ALA A 111 14.71 2.93 14.91
N ALA A 112 15.49 3.15 13.86
CA ALA A 112 16.40 4.29 13.76
C ALA A 112 15.64 5.62 13.85
N PHE A 113 14.51 5.74 13.14
CA PHE A 113 13.64 6.91 13.19
C PHE A 113 13.09 7.15 14.61
N HIS A 114 12.58 6.10 15.25
CA HIS A 114 12.05 6.23 16.62
C HIS A 114 13.10 6.67 17.63
N HIS A 115 14.32 6.15 17.52
CA HIS A 115 15.43 6.57 18.39
C HIS A 115 15.84 8.03 18.15
N ALA A 116 15.88 8.46 16.89
CA ALA A 116 16.23 9.85 16.55
C ALA A 116 15.10 10.85 16.91
N HIS A 117 13.85 10.40 16.87
CA HIS A 117 12.66 11.25 17.04
C HIS A 117 11.64 10.61 18.02
N PRO A 118 11.96 10.48 19.32
CA PRO A 118 11.15 9.75 20.30
C PRO A 118 9.77 10.41 20.58
N HIS A 119 9.57 11.67 20.18
CA HIS A 119 8.30 12.38 20.33
C HIS A 119 7.39 12.27 19.10
N MET A 120 7.82 11.52 18.06
CA MET A 120 6.98 11.20 16.90
C MET A 120 6.27 9.87 17.12
N GLU A 121 4.95 9.87 16.98
CA GLU A 121 4.16 8.64 16.89
C GLU A 121 4.31 8.06 15.47
N ILE A 122 4.65 6.78 15.35
CA ILE A 122 4.68 6.07 14.08
C ILE A 122 3.39 5.26 13.93
N ARG A 123 2.63 5.53 12.86
CA ARG A 123 1.48 4.72 12.45
C ARG A 123 1.82 3.95 11.20
N LEU A 124 2.00 2.65 11.34
CA LEU A 124 2.30 1.76 10.22
C LEU A 124 1.01 1.09 9.73
N ARG A 125 0.77 1.15 8.42
CA ARG A 125 -0.30 0.41 7.74
C ARG A 125 0.29 -0.51 6.69
N GLN A 126 -0.21 -1.74 6.62
CA GLN A 126 0.18 -2.71 5.62
C GLN A 126 -1.00 -2.94 4.69
N GLU A 127 -0.84 -2.57 3.43
CA GLU A 127 -1.90 -2.58 2.41
C GLU A 127 -1.28 -2.92 1.05
N GLY A 128 -2.12 -3.16 0.03
CA GLY A 128 -1.67 -3.33 -1.34
C GLY A 128 -1.25 -2.00 -2.00
N THR A 129 -0.52 -2.09 -3.10
CA THR A 129 0.06 -0.94 -3.81
C THR A 129 -0.97 0.14 -4.15
N ALA A 130 -2.14 -0.23 -4.70
CA ALA A 130 -3.13 0.77 -5.11
C ALA A 130 -3.68 1.54 -3.89
N SER A 131 -4.02 0.84 -2.81
CA SER A 131 -4.47 1.44 -1.55
C SER A 131 -3.41 2.37 -0.94
N LEU A 132 -2.12 2.00 -1.03
CA LEU A 132 -1.00 2.79 -0.55
C LEU A 132 -0.82 4.08 -1.37
N VAL A 133 -0.85 3.97 -2.69
CA VAL A 133 -0.76 5.11 -3.62
C VAL A 133 -1.91 6.10 -3.38
N ASP A 134 -3.15 5.59 -3.27
CA ASP A 134 -4.32 6.39 -2.94
C ASP A 134 -4.22 7.00 -1.54
N GLY A 135 -3.62 6.28 -0.59
CA GLY A 135 -3.35 6.77 0.76
C GLY A 135 -2.42 7.97 0.79
N VAL A 136 -1.34 7.94 0.00
CA VAL A 136 -0.41 9.08 -0.14
C VAL A 136 -1.06 10.22 -0.92
N ALA A 137 -1.75 9.93 -2.03
CA ALA A 137 -2.48 10.93 -2.82
C ALA A 137 -3.51 11.69 -2.00
N GLY A 138 -4.24 10.99 -1.12
CA GLY A 138 -5.26 11.56 -0.22
C GLY A 138 -4.68 12.16 1.06
N GLY A 139 -3.38 12.03 1.34
CA GLY A 139 -2.77 12.54 2.57
C GLY A 139 -3.10 11.73 3.84
N ARG A 140 -3.67 10.52 3.71
CA ARG A 140 -3.82 9.55 4.81
C ARG A 140 -2.47 8.96 5.23
N LEU A 141 -1.56 8.84 4.27
CA LEU A 141 -0.18 8.42 4.47
C LEU A 141 0.76 9.57 4.11
N ASP A 142 1.79 9.77 4.92
CA ASP A 142 2.86 10.73 4.66
C ASP A 142 3.86 10.19 3.64
N ILE A 143 4.03 8.86 3.63
CA ILE A 143 4.99 8.12 2.81
C ILE A 143 4.50 6.68 2.67
N ALA A 144 4.78 6.04 1.54
CA ALA A 144 4.56 4.62 1.39
C ALA A 144 5.73 3.92 0.70
N PHE A 145 5.93 2.65 1.03
CA PHE A 145 6.86 1.73 0.41
C PHE A 145 6.05 0.69 -0.35
N ALA A 146 6.06 0.79 -1.67
CA ALA A 146 5.20 0.00 -2.55
C ALA A 146 5.97 -0.54 -3.76
N ALA A 147 5.35 -1.41 -4.52
CA ALA A 147 5.97 -1.98 -5.70
C ALA A 147 5.07 -1.91 -6.93
N THR A 148 5.70 -1.95 -8.10
CA THR A 148 5.02 -1.93 -9.40
C THR A 148 4.03 -0.75 -9.51
N VAL A 149 4.47 0.40 -9.02
CA VAL A 149 3.72 1.66 -9.14
C VAL A 149 3.85 2.17 -10.56
N ASP A 150 2.72 2.51 -11.19
CA ASP A 150 2.73 3.14 -12.51
C ASP A 150 3.21 4.61 -12.39
N PRO A 151 4.39 4.95 -12.94
CA PRO A 151 4.90 6.33 -12.87
C PRO A 151 4.02 7.34 -13.60
N ALA A 152 3.33 6.92 -14.67
CA ALA A 152 2.48 7.82 -15.46
C ALA A 152 1.22 8.24 -14.71
N GLY A 153 0.74 7.40 -13.81
CA GLY A 153 -0.42 7.66 -12.95
C GLY A 153 -0.10 8.43 -11.68
N TRP A 154 1.19 8.65 -11.36
CA TRP A 154 1.60 9.28 -10.11
C TRP A 154 2.08 10.73 -10.31
N ARG A 155 1.55 11.67 -9.52
CA ARG A 155 1.92 13.09 -9.58
C ARG A 155 2.99 13.51 -8.59
N GLY A 156 3.30 12.66 -7.60
CA GLY A 156 4.34 12.90 -6.61
C GLY A 156 5.72 12.40 -7.09
N GLU A 157 6.60 12.12 -6.15
CA GLU A 157 7.94 11.57 -6.42
C GLU A 157 7.95 10.07 -6.15
N LEU A 158 8.62 9.31 -7.04
CA LEU A 158 8.95 7.90 -6.83
C LEU A 158 10.46 7.79 -6.67
N VAL A 159 10.90 7.30 -5.51
CA VAL A 159 12.32 7.02 -5.27
C VAL A 159 12.55 5.52 -5.40
N PRO A 160 13.27 5.04 -6.42
CA PRO A 160 13.54 3.62 -6.60
C PRO A 160 14.27 3.02 -5.40
N LEU A 161 13.89 1.80 -4.99
CA LEU A 161 14.54 1.04 -3.91
C LEU A 161 15.28 -0.18 -4.46
N ALA A 162 14.60 -1.00 -5.23
CA ALA A 162 15.17 -2.21 -5.83
C ALA A 162 14.45 -2.60 -7.12
N ARG A 163 15.17 -3.29 -7.98
CA ARG A 163 14.66 -3.97 -9.15
C ARG A 163 15.23 -5.39 -9.17
N GLU A 164 14.38 -6.38 -9.19
CA GLU A 164 14.78 -7.78 -9.18
C GLU A 164 13.92 -8.64 -10.11
N PRO A 165 14.44 -9.78 -10.60
CA PRO A 165 13.66 -10.68 -11.44
C PRO A 165 12.54 -11.36 -10.63
N MET A 166 11.46 -11.70 -11.33
CA MET A 166 10.46 -12.64 -10.83
C MET A 166 10.93 -14.07 -11.07
N VAL A 167 10.60 -14.94 -10.15
CA VAL A 167 10.87 -16.38 -10.24
C VAL A 167 9.61 -17.19 -9.98
N LEU A 168 9.50 -18.31 -10.62
CA LEU A 168 8.46 -19.28 -10.34
C LEU A 168 8.88 -20.11 -9.13
N LEU A 169 7.99 -20.30 -8.19
CA LEU A 169 8.15 -21.25 -7.08
C LEU A 169 7.22 -22.42 -7.26
N CYS A 170 7.76 -23.63 -7.12
CA CYS A 170 7.01 -24.87 -7.16
C CYS A 170 7.55 -25.90 -6.16
N ALA A 171 6.76 -26.91 -5.82
CA ALA A 171 7.21 -28.01 -4.98
C ALA A 171 8.24 -28.88 -5.72
N PRO A 172 9.16 -29.58 -5.01
CA PRO A 172 10.22 -30.39 -5.62
C PRO A 172 9.71 -31.47 -6.56
N GLY A 173 8.52 -32.01 -6.32
CA GLY A 173 7.88 -33.03 -7.17
C GLY A 173 7.16 -32.47 -8.40
N HIS A 174 7.12 -31.19 -8.59
CA HIS A 174 6.46 -30.55 -9.73
C HIS A 174 7.30 -30.77 -11.01
N ARG A 175 6.66 -30.96 -12.18
CA ARG A 175 7.37 -31.20 -13.46
C ARG A 175 8.36 -30.07 -13.82
N LEU A 176 8.04 -28.82 -13.48
CA LEU A 176 8.91 -27.65 -13.74
C LEU A 176 10.14 -27.63 -12.83
N ALA A 177 10.15 -28.35 -11.71
CA ALA A 177 11.31 -28.43 -10.81
C ALA A 177 12.50 -29.24 -11.39
N ALA A 178 12.30 -29.92 -12.50
CA ALA A 178 13.35 -30.68 -13.19
C ALA A 178 14.39 -29.77 -13.89
N SER A 179 14.11 -28.50 -14.06
CA SER A 179 14.97 -27.50 -14.70
C SER A 179 15.03 -26.21 -13.87
N ASP A 180 16.12 -25.46 -13.99
CA ASP A 180 16.24 -24.13 -13.40
C ASP A 180 15.56 -23.03 -14.24
N ARG A 181 15.01 -23.42 -15.42
CA ARG A 181 14.35 -22.53 -16.38
C ARG A 181 13.11 -23.18 -16.96
N ALA A 182 12.12 -22.37 -17.30
CA ALA A 182 10.91 -22.80 -17.98
C ALA A 182 10.48 -21.77 -19.03
N ALA A 183 10.10 -22.22 -20.22
CA ALA A 183 9.52 -21.34 -21.22
C ALA A 183 8.13 -20.87 -20.75
N TRP A 184 7.73 -19.63 -21.07
CA TRP A 184 6.41 -19.13 -20.73
C TRP A 184 5.27 -20.03 -21.20
N ALA A 185 5.42 -20.66 -22.37
CA ALA A 185 4.43 -21.57 -22.89
C ALA A 185 4.20 -22.82 -22.00
N GLU A 186 5.21 -23.25 -21.26
CA GLU A 186 5.11 -24.39 -20.33
C GLU A 186 4.28 -24.05 -19.08
N LEU A 187 4.08 -22.76 -18.81
CA LEU A 187 3.27 -22.30 -17.68
C LEU A 187 1.77 -22.27 -18.01
N ALA A 188 1.42 -22.44 -19.29
CA ALA A 188 0.03 -22.50 -19.72
C ALA A 188 -0.68 -23.70 -19.12
N GLY A 189 -1.84 -23.47 -18.51
CA GLY A 189 -2.66 -24.52 -17.89
C GLY A 189 -2.26 -24.93 -16.48
N GLU A 190 -1.14 -24.42 -15.94
CA GLU A 190 -0.80 -24.64 -14.54
C GLU A 190 -1.75 -23.84 -13.62
N PRO A 191 -2.13 -24.42 -12.46
CA PRO A 191 -2.86 -23.68 -11.44
C PRO A 191 -1.92 -22.72 -10.71
N PHE A 192 -2.23 -21.42 -10.72
CA PHE A 192 -1.45 -20.42 -10.00
C PHE A 192 -2.06 -20.08 -8.66
N ILE A 193 -1.20 -19.94 -7.65
CA ILE A 193 -1.47 -19.27 -6.39
C ILE A 193 -0.90 -17.86 -6.51
N ASP A 194 -1.73 -16.85 -6.35
CA ASP A 194 -1.33 -15.48 -6.62
C ASP A 194 -1.84 -14.52 -5.54
N PHE A 195 -1.27 -13.33 -5.51
CA PHE A 195 -1.76 -12.28 -4.63
C PHE A 195 -3.05 -11.66 -5.17
N HIS A 196 -3.79 -11.01 -4.28
CA HIS A 196 -4.91 -10.14 -4.65
C HIS A 196 -4.45 -9.07 -5.67
N PRO A 197 -5.29 -8.66 -6.64
CA PRO A 197 -4.93 -7.70 -7.71
C PRO A 197 -4.36 -6.35 -7.24
N ASP A 198 -4.62 -5.97 -6.00
CA ASP A 198 -4.10 -4.72 -5.40
C ASP A 198 -2.59 -4.76 -5.13
N PHE A 199 -1.97 -5.94 -5.07
CA PHE A 199 -0.57 -6.11 -4.71
C PHE A 199 0.39 -6.02 -5.89
N GLY A 200 1.57 -5.43 -5.67
CA GLY A 200 2.61 -5.25 -6.67
C GLY A 200 3.12 -6.54 -7.31
N PRO A 201 3.39 -7.63 -6.57
CA PRO A 201 3.77 -8.91 -7.18
C PRO A 201 2.73 -9.44 -8.17
N ARG A 202 1.43 -9.31 -7.87
CA ARG A 202 0.36 -9.70 -8.78
C ARG A 202 0.38 -8.86 -10.05
N ARG A 203 0.53 -7.56 -9.93
CA ARG A 203 0.59 -6.64 -11.08
C ARG A 203 1.81 -6.93 -11.96
N ALA A 204 2.97 -7.21 -11.35
CA ALA A 204 4.18 -7.61 -12.07
C ALA A 204 3.96 -8.94 -12.82
N ALA A 205 3.33 -9.92 -12.19
CA ALA A 205 2.99 -11.19 -12.81
C ALA A 205 2.00 -11.00 -13.97
N ASP A 206 0.92 -10.23 -13.79
CA ASP A 206 -0.07 -9.94 -14.85
C ASP A 206 0.59 -9.28 -16.08
N ALA A 207 1.48 -8.31 -15.86
CA ALA A 207 2.23 -7.65 -16.92
C ALA A 207 3.13 -8.63 -17.67
N ALA A 208 3.85 -9.50 -16.95
CA ALA A 208 4.75 -10.49 -17.54
C ALA A 208 4.00 -11.53 -18.40
N PHE A 209 2.90 -12.10 -17.89
CA PHE A 209 2.06 -13.03 -18.65
C PHE A 209 1.43 -12.39 -19.88
N THR A 210 1.01 -11.11 -19.76
CA THR A 210 0.48 -10.34 -20.89
C THR A 210 1.56 -10.13 -21.96
N ALA A 211 2.78 -9.74 -21.56
CA ALA A 211 3.90 -9.56 -22.48
C ALA A 211 4.33 -10.85 -23.17
N ALA A 212 4.25 -11.98 -22.46
CA ALA A 212 4.56 -13.30 -23.00
C ALA A 212 3.43 -13.87 -23.89
N GLY A 213 2.24 -13.25 -23.92
CA GLY A 213 1.08 -13.76 -24.65
C GLY A 213 0.50 -15.07 -24.10
N VAL A 214 0.78 -15.39 -22.84
CA VAL A 214 0.35 -16.63 -22.19
C VAL A 214 -0.78 -16.34 -21.20
N ARG A 215 -1.84 -17.14 -21.28
CA ARG A 215 -2.93 -17.10 -20.29
C ARG A 215 -2.59 -17.95 -19.09
N ARG A 216 -2.77 -17.42 -17.88
CA ARG A 216 -2.68 -18.20 -16.65
C ARG A 216 -4.04 -18.33 -15.97
N THR A 217 -4.19 -19.39 -15.21
CA THR A 217 -5.37 -19.62 -14.37
C THR A 217 -4.98 -19.40 -12.91
N VAL A 218 -5.52 -18.35 -12.28
CA VAL A 218 -5.37 -18.14 -10.84
C VAL A 218 -6.40 -19.02 -10.14
N ALA A 219 -5.92 -20.09 -9.52
CA ALA A 219 -6.74 -21.05 -8.81
C ALA A 219 -7.02 -20.62 -7.37
N LEU A 220 -6.04 -19.98 -6.73
CA LEU A 220 -6.15 -19.49 -5.36
C LEU A 220 -5.59 -18.06 -5.29
N GLU A 221 -6.26 -17.21 -4.50
CA GLU A 221 -5.87 -15.84 -4.28
C GLU A 221 -5.65 -15.60 -2.79
N VAL A 222 -4.52 -14.98 -2.44
CA VAL A 222 -4.10 -14.71 -1.07
C VAL A 222 -3.70 -13.25 -0.88
N THR A 223 -3.60 -12.82 0.38
CA THR A 223 -3.18 -11.47 0.74
C THR A 223 -1.86 -11.43 1.50
N ASP A 224 -1.24 -12.59 1.77
CA ASP A 224 0.02 -12.67 2.48
C ASP A 224 0.96 -13.73 1.91
N VAL A 225 2.27 -13.48 2.07
CA VAL A 225 3.32 -14.32 1.49
C VAL A 225 3.46 -15.67 2.19
N HIS A 226 3.15 -15.76 3.48
CA HIS A 226 3.25 -17.00 4.24
C HIS A 226 2.24 -18.02 3.70
N SER A 227 0.95 -17.64 3.63
CA SER A 227 -0.09 -18.48 3.04
C SER A 227 0.23 -18.87 1.60
N LEU A 228 0.78 -17.95 0.78
CA LEU A 228 1.17 -18.28 -0.59
C LEU A 228 2.20 -19.42 -0.61
N LEU A 229 3.27 -19.31 0.18
CA LEU A 229 4.35 -20.29 0.20
C LEU A 229 3.88 -21.64 0.76
N GLU A 230 3.04 -21.66 1.79
CA GLU A 230 2.47 -22.90 2.33
C GLU A 230 1.59 -23.61 1.30
N LEU A 231 0.73 -22.89 0.58
CA LEU A 231 -0.10 -23.50 -0.47
C LEU A 231 0.73 -24.08 -1.62
N VAL A 232 1.88 -23.44 -1.96
CA VAL A 232 2.83 -24.02 -2.94
C VAL A 232 3.49 -25.29 -2.39
N HIS A 233 3.84 -25.33 -1.10
CA HIS A 233 4.36 -26.53 -0.45
C HIS A 233 3.38 -27.70 -0.50
N GLU A 234 2.09 -27.41 -0.27
CA GLU A 234 1.01 -28.40 -0.33
C GLU A 234 0.61 -28.76 -1.77
N GLN A 235 1.36 -28.29 -2.78
CA GLN A 235 1.17 -28.62 -4.20
C GLN A 235 -0.20 -28.22 -4.77
N LEU A 236 -0.83 -27.19 -4.21
CA LEU A 236 -2.11 -26.67 -4.71
C LEU A 236 -1.94 -25.79 -5.96
N GLY A 237 -0.71 -25.47 -6.32
CA GLY A 237 -0.34 -24.70 -7.50
C GLY A 237 1.09 -24.23 -7.45
N ILE A 238 1.43 -23.39 -8.41
CA ILE A 238 2.73 -22.71 -8.51
C ILE A 238 2.54 -21.20 -8.34
N ALA A 239 3.60 -20.45 -8.04
CA ALA A 239 3.53 -19.02 -7.87
C ALA A 239 4.65 -18.29 -8.61
N LEU A 240 4.33 -17.20 -9.31
CA LEU A 240 5.33 -16.29 -9.88
C LEU A 240 5.52 -15.11 -8.92
N VAL A 241 6.69 -15.03 -8.31
CA VAL A 241 6.96 -14.12 -7.20
C VAL A 241 8.31 -13.41 -7.36
N PRO A 242 8.54 -12.27 -6.67
CA PRO A 242 9.86 -11.62 -6.59
C PRO A 242 10.93 -12.58 -6.08
N HIS A 243 12.13 -12.53 -6.64
CA HIS A 243 13.21 -13.45 -6.32
C HIS A 243 13.55 -13.53 -4.83
N HIS A 244 13.47 -12.40 -4.09
CA HIS A 244 13.76 -12.43 -2.65
C HIS A 244 12.79 -13.30 -1.84
N PHE A 245 11.59 -13.63 -2.38
CA PHE A 245 10.67 -14.56 -1.70
C PHE A 245 11.23 -15.98 -1.65
N SER A 246 12.01 -16.41 -2.66
CA SER A 246 12.66 -17.72 -2.67
C SER A 246 13.71 -17.89 -1.56
N ARG A 247 14.16 -16.76 -0.98
CA ARG A 247 15.16 -16.74 0.10
C ARG A 247 14.55 -16.69 1.50
N LYS A 248 13.24 -16.62 1.60
CA LYS A 248 12.54 -16.63 2.90
C LYS A 248 12.67 -18.00 3.57
N PRO A 249 12.70 -18.05 4.90
CA PRO A 249 12.71 -19.33 5.63
C PRO A 249 11.54 -20.23 5.21
N GLU A 250 10.38 -19.65 4.97
CA GLU A 250 9.14 -20.34 4.58
C GLU A 250 9.21 -20.93 3.16
N ALA A 251 10.09 -20.43 2.31
CA ALA A 251 10.31 -21.00 0.96
C ALA A 251 11.31 -22.16 0.94
N ARG A 252 11.87 -22.50 2.11
CA ARG A 252 12.87 -23.57 2.19
C ARG A 252 12.29 -24.90 1.75
N GLY A 253 12.90 -25.53 0.74
CA GLY A 253 12.42 -26.77 0.12
C GLY A 253 11.61 -26.57 -1.15
N LEU A 254 11.19 -25.37 -1.49
CA LEU A 254 10.63 -25.06 -2.81
C LEU A 254 11.73 -24.88 -3.84
N VAL A 255 11.42 -25.15 -5.09
CA VAL A 255 12.32 -24.97 -6.24
C VAL A 255 11.98 -23.67 -6.93
N ALA A 256 13.03 -22.83 -7.13
CA ALA A 256 12.91 -21.59 -7.88
C ALA A 256 13.33 -21.81 -9.34
N VAL A 257 12.42 -21.54 -10.26
CA VAL A 257 12.59 -21.73 -11.71
C VAL A 257 12.48 -20.36 -12.38
N ARG A 258 13.37 -20.05 -13.32
CA ARG A 258 13.35 -18.77 -14.05
C ARG A 258 12.49 -18.89 -15.30
N PRO A 259 11.49 -18.01 -15.50
CA PRO A 259 10.81 -17.92 -16.79
C PRO A 259 11.79 -17.45 -17.87
N GLU A 260 11.74 -18.07 -19.06
CA GLU A 260 12.57 -17.73 -20.22
C GLU A 260 11.74 -17.33 -21.44
N GLY A 261 12.28 -16.39 -22.24
CA GLY A 261 11.67 -15.92 -23.49
C GLY A 261 11.20 -14.48 -23.43
N ALA A 262 10.35 -14.07 -24.36
CA ALA A 262 9.80 -12.73 -24.41
C ALA A 262 8.98 -12.43 -23.15
N GLY A 263 9.30 -11.33 -22.48
CA GLY A 263 8.61 -10.93 -21.25
C GLY A 263 9.46 -11.16 -19.99
N GLU A 264 10.64 -10.50 -19.93
CA GLU A 264 11.36 -10.45 -18.66
C GLU A 264 10.46 -9.83 -17.58
N ALA A 265 10.17 -10.63 -16.56
CA ALA A 265 9.36 -10.21 -15.43
C ALA A 265 10.23 -9.60 -14.35
N TYR A 266 10.05 -8.33 -14.09
CA TYR A 266 10.71 -7.64 -12.99
C TYR A 266 9.73 -7.13 -11.96
N TYR A 267 10.15 -7.21 -10.72
CA TYR A 267 9.52 -6.57 -9.58
C TYR A 267 10.33 -5.33 -9.23
N GLU A 268 9.68 -4.18 -9.25
CA GLU A 268 10.30 -2.90 -8.94
C GLU A 268 9.63 -2.32 -7.70
N SER A 269 10.42 -1.99 -6.70
CA SER A 269 9.96 -1.33 -5.47
C SER A 269 10.43 0.10 -5.41
N ALA A 270 9.61 0.96 -4.83
CA ALA A 270 9.90 2.38 -4.69
C ALA A 270 9.30 2.94 -3.39
N VAL A 271 9.85 4.08 -2.98
CA VAL A 271 9.18 4.97 -2.05
C VAL A 271 8.22 5.84 -2.82
N VAL A 272 6.97 5.87 -2.38
CA VAL A 272 5.91 6.74 -2.91
C VAL A 272 5.82 7.95 -2.00
N LEU A 273 6.13 9.12 -2.53
CA LEU A 273 6.10 10.39 -1.84
C LEU A 273 5.07 11.32 -2.48
N PRO A 274 4.39 12.17 -1.71
CA PRO A 274 3.54 13.22 -2.27
C PRO A 274 4.38 14.25 -3.04
N GLU A 275 3.74 15.22 -3.69
CA GLU A 275 4.45 16.38 -4.25
C GLU A 275 5.35 17.03 -3.18
N ALA A 276 6.55 17.49 -3.56
CA ALA A 276 7.58 17.98 -2.62
C ALA A 276 7.08 19.03 -1.61
N ARG A 277 6.15 19.90 -2.04
CA ARG A 277 5.51 20.92 -1.17
C ARG A 277 4.60 20.32 -0.09
N ALA A 278 4.10 19.09 -0.29
CA ALA A 278 3.20 18.40 0.64
C ALA A 278 3.92 17.39 1.54
N LEU A 279 5.25 17.25 1.40
CA LEU A 279 6.04 16.33 2.20
C LEU A 279 6.13 16.81 3.66
N SER A 280 5.66 16.00 4.60
CA SER A 280 5.67 16.34 6.04
C SER A 280 7.11 16.36 6.59
N PRO A 281 7.38 17.10 7.70
CA PRO A 281 8.69 17.10 8.36
C PRO A 281 9.13 15.69 8.79
N GLY A 282 8.18 14.87 9.28
CA GLY A 282 8.45 13.47 9.65
C GLY A 282 8.88 12.61 8.47
N ALA A 283 8.18 12.73 7.32
CA ALA A 283 8.54 12.02 6.11
C ALA A 283 9.92 12.44 5.57
N ARG A 284 10.25 13.75 5.62
CA ARG A 284 11.61 14.22 5.26
C ARG A 284 12.69 13.62 6.15
N ALA A 285 12.45 13.56 7.47
CA ALA A 285 13.40 12.97 8.41
C ALA A 285 13.58 11.46 8.17
N LEU A 286 12.49 10.72 7.89
CA LEU A 286 12.56 9.30 7.55
C LEU A 286 13.34 9.07 6.25
N MET A 287 13.11 9.90 5.23
CA MET A 287 13.85 9.83 3.95
C MET A 287 15.34 10.15 4.10
N ALA A 288 15.73 11.04 5.01
CA ALA A 288 17.14 11.29 5.29
C ALA A 288 17.82 10.03 5.84
N LEU A 289 17.21 9.38 6.83
CA LEU A 289 17.74 8.12 7.41
C LEU A 289 17.79 6.97 6.37
N LEU A 290 16.82 6.90 5.46
CA LEU A 290 16.81 5.89 4.39
C LEU A 290 18.01 6.09 3.44
N ARG A 291 18.34 7.33 3.07
CA ARG A 291 19.49 7.64 2.19
C ARG A 291 20.82 7.27 2.85
N ASP A 292 20.95 7.49 4.16
CA ASP A 292 22.15 7.15 4.92
C ASP A 292 22.34 5.62 5.00
N ASP A 293 21.25 4.84 5.13
CA ASP A 293 21.30 3.35 5.18
C ASP A 293 21.60 2.73 3.79
N THR A 294 21.22 3.39 2.69
CA THR A 294 21.48 2.92 1.31
C THR A 294 22.83 3.36 0.74
N GLY A 295 23.48 4.35 1.35
CA GLY A 295 24.81 4.87 0.94
C GLY A 295 25.99 4.19 1.63
N SER A 296 25.73 3.24 2.51
CA SER A 296 26.73 2.44 3.22
C SER A 296 26.72 0.99 2.73
#